data_5fdaba379723f8c74fb7bf59d9d1db57
#
_entry.id   5fdaba379723f8c74fb7bf59d9d1db57
#
_cell.length_a   1.000
_cell.length_b   1.000
_cell.length_c   1.000
_cell.angle_alpha   90.00
_cell.angle_beta   90.00
_cell.angle_gamma   90.00
#
_symmetry.space_group_name_H-M   'P 1'
#
loop_
_entity.id
_entity.type
_entity.pdbx_description
1 polymer ?
#
loop_
_entity_poly.entity_id
_entity_poly.type
_entity_poly.pdbx_seq_one_letter_code
_entity_poly.pdbx_strand_id
1 'polypeptide(L)'
;MNENTVQIAVALVLVNLVAWGGYVVLEDEPEIIYKYSEPIADSANVTVSFDFGDLSNESATFFASTFNNTNTTSVSYDNVVVKNDTSAYAATIMASQIGGFSVDVTWYSFGPYIHTIDSVSDDSYYWGLYHNGEYSMIGAGDLQLQDGDVILWKLDVANW
;
A
#
# COMPACT_ATOMS: atom_id res chain seq x y z
N MET A 1 18.92 -23.84 31.85
CA MET A 1 19.90 -24.82 31.38
C MET A 1 21.13 -24.03 30.97
N ASN A 2 22.32 -24.38 31.44
CA ASN A 2 23.53 -23.59 31.23
C ASN A 2 24.05 -23.84 29.79
N GLU A 3 24.57 -22.82 29.09
CA GLU A 3 25.11 -22.92 27.72
C GLU A 3 26.12 -24.08 27.56
N ASN A 4 26.95 -24.31 28.56
CA ASN A 4 27.90 -25.42 28.56
C ASN A 4 27.24 -26.80 28.51
N THR A 5 26.04 -26.94 29.05
CA THR A 5 25.30 -28.23 29.06
C THR A 5 24.75 -28.53 27.67
N VAL A 6 24.37 -27.50 26.91
CA VAL A 6 23.87 -27.63 25.52
C VAL A 6 25.00 -28.01 24.58
N GLN A 7 26.17 -27.40 24.73
CA GLN A 7 27.35 -27.71 23.90
C GLN A 7 27.86 -29.15 24.14
N ILE A 8 27.84 -29.65 25.37
CA ILE A 8 28.22 -31.02 25.68
C ILE A 8 27.22 -32.02 25.10
N ALA A 9 25.92 -31.72 25.15
CA ALA A 9 24.88 -32.56 24.57
C ALA A 9 25.00 -32.67 23.03
N VAL A 10 25.28 -31.57 22.35
CA VAL A 10 25.49 -31.55 20.88
C VAL A 10 26.76 -32.34 20.51
N ALA A 11 27.85 -32.16 21.25
CA ALA A 11 29.08 -32.90 21.01
C ALA A 11 28.93 -34.41 21.21
N LEU A 12 28.18 -34.86 22.22
CA LEU A 12 27.89 -36.27 22.49
C LEU A 12 27.02 -36.92 21.40
N VAL A 13 26.09 -36.20 20.82
CA VAL A 13 25.27 -36.67 19.68
C VAL A 13 26.13 -36.84 18.45
N LEU A 14 27.02 -35.89 18.14
CA LEU A 14 27.92 -35.96 16.99
C LEU A 14 28.92 -37.13 17.09
N VAL A 15 29.47 -37.37 18.26
CA VAL A 15 30.42 -38.49 18.47
C VAL A 15 29.74 -39.85 18.30
N ASN A 16 28.52 -40.03 18.75
CA ASN A 16 27.76 -41.27 18.55
C ASN A 16 27.41 -41.54 17.10
N LEU A 17 27.10 -40.49 16.30
CA LEU A 17 26.82 -40.64 14.89
C LEU A 17 28.03 -41.09 14.07
N VAL A 18 29.23 -40.66 14.42
CA VAL A 18 30.48 -41.06 13.75
C VAL A 18 30.84 -42.51 14.09
N ALA A 19 30.55 -42.99 15.30
CA ALA A 19 30.89 -44.36 15.75
C ALA A 19 30.09 -45.46 15.05
N TRP A 20 28.95 -45.16 14.43
CA TRP A 20 28.09 -46.16 13.78
C TRP A 20 28.23 -46.16 12.25
N GLY A 21 29.22 -45.47 11.65
CA GLY A 21 29.59 -45.62 10.25
C GLY A 21 28.50 -45.14 9.24
N GLY A 22 27.53 -44.37 9.68
CA GLY A 22 26.54 -43.75 8.83
C GLY A 22 27.03 -42.37 8.41
N TYR A 23 27.24 -42.16 7.13
CA TYR A 23 27.30 -40.78 6.56
C TYR A 23 25.92 -40.18 6.71
N VAL A 24 25.74 -39.32 7.71
CA VAL A 24 24.63 -38.40 7.73
C VAL A 24 25.01 -37.30 6.76
N VAL A 25 24.44 -37.31 5.57
CA VAL A 25 24.37 -36.13 4.72
C VAL A 25 23.49 -35.18 5.51
N LEU A 26 24.08 -34.16 6.12
CA LEU A 26 23.34 -33.02 6.61
C LEU A 26 22.81 -32.38 5.33
N GLU A 27 21.56 -32.67 4.98
CA GLU A 27 20.86 -31.82 4.03
C GLU A 27 20.93 -30.39 4.61
N ASP A 28 21.46 -29.47 3.85
CA ASP A 28 21.50 -28.06 4.22
C ASP A 28 20.10 -27.70 4.71
N GLU A 29 19.96 -27.44 6.01
CA GLU A 29 18.69 -26.93 6.53
C GLU A 29 18.36 -25.70 5.72
N PRO A 30 17.13 -25.57 5.18
CA PRO A 30 16.77 -24.40 4.42
C PRO A 30 17.05 -23.18 5.31
N GLU A 31 17.96 -22.34 4.86
CA GLU A 31 18.26 -21.07 5.52
C GLU A 31 16.93 -20.28 5.57
N ILE A 32 16.29 -20.26 6.74
CA ILE A 32 15.11 -19.47 6.96
C ILE A 32 15.58 -18.02 6.91
N ILE A 33 15.56 -17.45 5.72
CA ILE A 33 15.77 -16.02 5.54
C ILE A 33 14.57 -15.35 6.19
N TYR A 34 14.72 -14.93 7.45
CA TYR A 34 13.80 -13.98 8.06
C TYR A 34 13.93 -12.69 7.28
N LYS A 35 13.07 -12.54 6.26
CA LYS A 35 12.88 -11.26 5.64
C LYS A 35 12.24 -10.38 6.71
N TYR A 36 13.06 -9.60 7.40
CA TYR A 36 12.55 -8.54 8.24
C TYR A 36 11.71 -7.66 7.31
N SER A 37 10.38 -7.76 7.43
CA SER A 37 9.54 -6.68 6.93
C SER A 37 9.97 -5.45 7.72
N GLU A 38 10.33 -4.40 7.02
CA GLU A 38 10.55 -3.11 7.69
C GLU A 38 9.34 -2.84 8.59
N PRO A 39 9.54 -2.33 9.81
CA PRO A 39 8.41 -2.03 10.68
C PRO A 39 7.48 -1.09 9.92
N ILE A 40 6.19 -1.44 9.85
CA ILE A 40 5.16 -0.57 9.31
C ILE A 40 5.27 0.75 10.07
N ALA A 41 5.46 1.85 9.36
CA ALA A 41 5.57 3.16 9.97
C ALA A 41 4.27 3.46 10.75
N ASP A 42 4.37 3.93 11.99
CA ASP A 42 3.21 4.34 12.78
C ASP A 42 2.53 5.59 12.21
N SER A 43 3.22 6.31 11.32
CA SER A 43 2.72 7.49 10.62
C SER A 43 3.46 7.69 9.31
N ALA A 44 2.81 8.32 8.35
CA ALA A 44 3.42 8.74 7.09
C ALA A 44 2.94 10.15 6.73
N ASN A 45 3.84 10.95 6.15
CA ASN A 45 3.55 12.25 5.56
C ASN A 45 3.71 12.13 4.05
N VAL A 46 2.61 12.19 3.32
CA VAL A 46 2.52 11.84 1.91
C VAL A 46 1.88 12.94 1.08
N THR A 47 2.04 12.85 -0.24
CA THR A 47 1.25 13.65 -1.20
C THR A 47 0.16 12.77 -1.80
N VAL A 48 -1.08 13.30 -1.82
CA VAL A 48 -2.23 12.63 -2.43
C VAL A 48 -2.77 13.51 -3.55
N SER A 49 -2.80 12.95 -4.76
CA SER A 49 -3.24 13.64 -5.96
C SER A 49 -4.43 12.93 -6.62
N PHE A 50 -5.28 13.71 -7.28
CA PHE A 50 -6.43 13.24 -8.02
C PHE A 50 -6.39 13.86 -9.41
N ASP A 51 -6.43 13.01 -10.46
CA ASP A 51 -6.46 13.42 -11.86
C ASP A 51 -7.75 12.90 -12.49
N PHE A 52 -8.60 13.82 -12.86
CA PHE A 52 -9.92 13.56 -13.47
C PHE A 52 -9.84 13.40 -15.00
N GLY A 53 -8.65 13.54 -15.57
CA GLY A 53 -8.41 13.37 -17.00
C GLY A 53 -9.21 14.31 -17.89
N ASP A 54 -9.47 13.86 -19.10
CA ASP A 54 -10.20 14.62 -20.13
C ASP A 54 -11.73 14.45 -20.03
N LEU A 55 -12.25 14.21 -18.83
CA LEU A 55 -13.69 14.15 -18.64
C LEU A 55 -14.37 15.45 -19.14
N SER A 56 -15.56 15.25 -19.70
CA SER A 56 -16.37 16.32 -20.26
C SER A 56 -16.40 17.58 -19.38
N ASN A 57 -16.57 18.73 -19.98
CA ASN A 57 -16.60 20.05 -19.33
C ASN A 57 -17.48 20.13 -18.07
N GLU A 58 -18.48 19.26 -17.92
CA GLU A 58 -19.36 19.22 -16.73
C GLU A 58 -18.62 18.67 -15.50
N SER A 59 -17.88 17.59 -15.63
CA SER A 59 -17.10 17.04 -14.51
C SER A 59 -15.95 17.96 -14.11
N ALA A 60 -15.27 18.55 -15.09
CA ALA A 60 -14.23 19.55 -14.84
C ALA A 60 -14.79 20.82 -14.17
N THR A 61 -16.00 21.25 -14.54
CA THR A 61 -16.66 22.43 -13.93
C THR A 61 -17.05 22.13 -12.48
N PHE A 62 -17.58 20.95 -12.21
CA PHE A 62 -17.94 20.54 -10.86
C PHE A 62 -16.70 20.48 -9.96
N PHE A 63 -15.66 19.83 -10.44
CA PHE A 63 -14.38 19.75 -9.77
C PHE A 63 -13.76 21.12 -9.49
N ALA A 64 -13.76 21.99 -10.52
CA ALA A 64 -13.29 23.37 -10.39
C ALA A 64 -14.08 24.16 -9.34
N SER A 65 -15.38 23.93 -9.21
CA SER A 65 -16.19 24.62 -8.20
C SER A 65 -15.90 24.15 -6.79
N THR A 66 -15.65 22.86 -6.58
CA THR A 66 -15.31 22.29 -5.26
C THR A 66 -13.94 22.74 -4.80
N PHE A 67 -12.94 22.70 -5.68
CA PHE A 67 -11.55 23.05 -5.34
C PHE A 67 -11.18 24.51 -5.66
N ASN A 68 -12.13 25.31 -6.04
CA ASN A 68 -11.94 26.74 -6.35
C ASN A 68 -10.89 27.01 -7.43
N ASN A 69 -10.72 26.08 -8.37
CA ASN A 69 -9.71 26.13 -9.42
C ASN A 69 -10.32 25.87 -10.80
N THR A 70 -10.52 26.93 -11.58
CA THR A 70 -11.30 26.94 -12.82
C THR A 70 -10.62 26.33 -14.04
N ASN A 71 -9.37 25.84 -13.94
CA ASN A 71 -8.60 25.41 -15.11
C ASN A 71 -7.78 24.11 -14.90
N THR A 72 -7.99 23.36 -13.84
CA THR A 72 -7.24 22.13 -13.61
C THR A 72 -8.15 20.92 -13.60
N THR A 73 -7.72 19.88 -14.30
CA THR A 73 -8.31 18.55 -14.25
C THR A 73 -7.74 17.71 -13.10
N SER A 74 -6.80 18.26 -12.35
CA SER A 74 -6.14 17.59 -11.25
C SER A 74 -5.97 18.49 -10.04
N VAL A 75 -5.92 17.87 -8.86
CA VAL A 75 -5.62 18.51 -7.58
C VAL A 75 -4.63 17.67 -6.79
N SER A 76 -3.82 18.33 -6.00
CA SER A 76 -2.82 17.67 -5.13
C SER A 76 -2.90 18.24 -3.72
N TYR A 77 -2.81 17.35 -2.75
CA TYR A 77 -2.72 17.67 -1.33
C TYR A 77 -1.36 17.20 -0.81
N ASP A 78 -0.51 18.16 -0.50
CA ASP A 78 0.79 17.90 0.09
C ASP A 78 0.68 17.84 1.61
N ASN A 79 1.62 17.14 2.23
CA ASN A 79 1.69 17.01 3.69
C ASN A 79 0.43 16.37 4.31
N VAL A 80 -0.14 15.40 3.64
CA VAL A 80 -1.21 14.58 4.18
C VAL A 80 -0.60 13.63 5.22
N VAL A 81 -0.90 13.87 6.50
CA VAL A 81 -0.35 13.07 7.59
C VAL A 81 -1.37 12.01 8.01
N VAL A 82 -1.01 10.75 7.84
CA VAL A 82 -1.76 9.59 8.33
C VAL A 82 -1.07 8.97 9.53
N LYS A 83 -1.83 8.49 10.52
CA LYS A 83 -1.34 7.90 11.77
C LYS A 83 -2.10 6.63 12.11
N ASN A 84 -1.40 5.64 12.63
CA ASN A 84 -1.90 4.31 13.01
C ASN A 84 -2.36 3.44 11.82
N ASP A 85 -2.78 4.02 10.73
CA ASP A 85 -3.11 3.37 9.47
C ASP A 85 -2.43 4.20 8.36
N THR A 86 -1.34 3.69 7.81
CA THR A 86 -0.58 4.33 6.74
C THR A 86 -0.96 3.80 5.36
N SER A 87 -2.12 3.18 5.23
CA SER A 87 -2.60 2.70 3.94
C SER A 87 -2.92 3.84 2.98
N ALA A 88 -2.82 3.57 1.68
CA ALA A 88 -3.24 4.51 0.65
C ALA A 88 -4.73 4.88 0.78
N TYR A 89 -5.55 3.95 1.28
CA TYR A 89 -6.94 4.22 1.62
C TYR A 89 -7.06 5.30 2.71
N ALA A 90 -6.36 5.15 3.83
CA ALA A 90 -6.38 6.12 4.91
C ALA A 90 -5.90 7.51 4.45
N ALA A 91 -4.85 7.56 3.63
CA ALA A 91 -4.34 8.80 3.06
C ALA A 91 -5.37 9.46 2.12
N THR A 92 -6.08 8.67 1.32
CA THR A 92 -7.16 9.16 0.45
C THR A 92 -8.30 9.77 1.25
N ILE A 93 -8.75 9.10 2.31
CA ILE A 93 -9.80 9.63 3.20
C ILE A 93 -9.32 10.91 3.91
N MET A 94 -8.07 10.96 4.37
CA MET A 94 -7.53 12.17 4.98
C MET A 94 -7.48 13.34 3.98
N ALA A 95 -7.04 13.10 2.74
CA ALA A 95 -7.03 14.11 1.69
C ALA A 95 -8.45 14.61 1.38
N SER A 96 -9.45 13.72 1.35
CA SER A 96 -10.85 14.09 1.11
C SER A 96 -11.40 14.99 2.23
N GLN A 97 -11.02 14.73 3.48
CA GLN A 97 -11.39 15.58 4.61
C GLN A 97 -10.74 16.96 4.53
N ILE A 98 -9.46 17.03 4.13
CA ILE A 98 -8.74 18.29 3.92
C ILE A 98 -9.39 19.09 2.79
N GLY A 99 -9.74 18.42 1.68
CA GLY A 99 -10.31 19.05 0.49
C GLY A 99 -11.81 19.33 0.59
N GLY A 100 -12.53 18.70 1.52
CA GLY A 100 -13.97 18.86 1.70
C GLY A 100 -14.80 18.17 0.64
N PHE A 101 -14.32 17.05 0.05
CA PHE A 101 -15.03 16.28 -0.97
C PHE A 101 -15.35 14.86 -0.51
N SER A 102 -16.27 14.19 -1.19
CA SER A 102 -16.69 12.82 -0.87
C SER A 102 -15.81 11.77 -1.54
N VAL A 103 -15.67 10.62 -0.89
CA VAL A 103 -15.10 9.40 -1.46
C VAL A 103 -16.04 8.25 -1.12
N ASP A 104 -16.62 7.63 -2.18
CA ASP A 104 -17.53 6.50 -1.97
C ASP A 104 -16.77 5.18 -2.14
N VAL A 105 -16.99 4.28 -1.20
CA VAL A 105 -16.22 3.05 -1.04
C VAL A 105 -17.14 1.87 -0.86
N THR A 106 -16.88 0.79 -1.58
CA THR A 106 -17.48 -0.52 -1.31
C THR A 106 -16.45 -1.45 -0.70
N TRP A 107 -16.80 -2.09 0.42
CA TRP A 107 -15.93 -3.04 1.09
C TRP A 107 -16.16 -4.45 0.56
N TYR A 108 -15.08 -5.06 0.08
CA TYR A 108 -15.05 -6.44 -0.38
C TYR A 108 -14.12 -7.28 0.50
N SER A 109 -14.06 -8.58 0.27
CA SER A 109 -13.14 -9.48 0.99
C SER A 109 -11.65 -9.18 0.75
N PHE A 110 -11.33 -8.49 -0.35
CA PHE A 110 -9.99 -8.02 -0.69
C PHE A 110 -9.70 -6.57 -0.25
N GLY A 111 -10.61 -5.94 0.51
CA GLY A 111 -10.43 -4.60 1.04
C GLY A 111 -11.34 -3.53 0.42
N PRO A 112 -11.04 -2.24 0.66
CA PRO A 112 -11.81 -1.11 0.16
C PRO A 112 -11.62 -0.91 -1.35
N TYR A 113 -12.73 -0.83 -2.07
CA TYR A 113 -12.79 -0.43 -3.48
C TYR A 113 -13.37 0.97 -3.58
N ILE A 114 -12.54 1.93 -3.97
CA ILE A 114 -12.94 3.32 -4.21
C ILE A 114 -13.46 3.41 -5.63
N HIS A 115 -14.73 3.77 -5.78
CA HIS A 115 -15.39 3.84 -7.08
C HIS A 115 -15.89 5.26 -7.46
N THR A 116 -15.97 6.17 -6.48
CA THR A 116 -16.41 7.54 -6.71
C THR A 116 -15.53 8.50 -5.91
N ILE A 117 -15.01 9.52 -6.55
CA ILE A 117 -14.26 10.60 -5.89
C ILE A 117 -14.91 11.92 -6.33
N ASP A 118 -15.28 12.75 -5.34
CA ASP A 118 -15.96 14.03 -5.52
C ASP A 118 -17.20 13.94 -6.45
N SER A 119 -18.02 12.90 -6.25
CA SER A 119 -19.19 12.60 -7.08
C SER A 119 -18.89 12.20 -8.53
N VAL A 120 -17.61 12.02 -8.87
CA VAL A 120 -17.20 11.56 -10.20
C VAL A 120 -17.11 10.05 -10.23
N SER A 121 -18.01 9.43 -10.96
CA SER A 121 -18.01 8.02 -11.33
C SER A 121 -18.59 7.87 -12.72
N ASP A 122 -18.09 6.95 -13.52
CA ASP A 122 -18.61 6.67 -14.86
C ASP A 122 -18.40 5.20 -15.20
N ASP A 123 -19.35 4.59 -15.91
CA ASP A 123 -19.29 3.17 -16.28
C ASP A 123 -18.17 2.85 -17.28
N SER A 124 -17.67 3.88 -17.99
CA SER A 124 -16.60 3.76 -18.99
C SER A 124 -15.22 4.03 -18.43
N TYR A 125 -15.14 4.40 -17.16
CA TYR A 125 -13.90 4.77 -16.48
C TYR A 125 -13.79 4.06 -15.12
N TYR A 126 -12.58 4.00 -14.61
CA TYR A 126 -12.31 3.54 -13.24
C TYR A 126 -11.22 4.39 -12.60
N TRP A 127 -11.22 4.45 -11.28
CA TRP A 127 -10.17 5.11 -10.53
C TRP A 127 -8.98 4.18 -10.37
N GLY A 128 -7.91 4.44 -11.14
CA GLY A 128 -6.64 3.76 -11.03
C GLY A 128 -5.78 4.35 -9.91
N LEU A 129 -5.19 3.50 -9.07
CA LEU A 129 -4.24 3.90 -8.03
C LEU A 129 -2.82 3.81 -8.56
N TYR A 130 -2.06 4.89 -8.43
CA TYR A 130 -0.64 4.95 -8.77
C TYR A 130 0.16 5.29 -7.51
N HIS A 131 1.29 4.63 -7.33
CA HIS A 131 2.22 4.83 -6.23
C HIS A 131 3.58 5.22 -6.78
N ASN A 132 4.10 6.39 -6.40
CA ASN A 132 5.37 6.93 -6.86
C ASN A 132 5.53 6.93 -8.39
N GLY A 133 4.44 7.20 -9.11
CA GLY A 133 4.39 7.27 -10.57
C GLY A 133 4.13 5.94 -11.28
N GLU A 134 4.03 4.81 -10.58
CA GLU A 134 3.75 3.50 -11.14
C GLU A 134 2.34 3.01 -10.76
N TYR A 135 1.66 2.32 -11.70
CA TYR A 135 0.36 1.73 -11.42
C TYR A 135 0.46 0.69 -10.31
N SER A 136 -0.36 0.83 -9.28
CA SER A 136 -0.34 -0.09 -8.14
C SER A 136 -1.07 -1.39 -8.46
N MET A 137 -0.38 -2.50 -8.27
CA MET A 137 -0.99 -3.84 -8.29
C MET A 137 -1.51 -4.26 -6.91
N ILE A 138 -1.35 -3.39 -5.91
CA ILE A 138 -1.78 -3.60 -4.54
C ILE A 138 -3.01 -2.71 -4.30
N GLY A 139 -4.04 -3.27 -3.65
CA GLY A 139 -5.24 -2.53 -3.29
C GLY A 139 -4.95 -1.41 -2.28
N ALA A 140 -5.76 -0.36 -2.30
CA ALA A 140 -5.55 0.83 -1.47
C ALA A 140 -5.48 0.53 0.04
N GLY A 141 -6.18 -0.49 0.51
CA GLY A 141 -6.16 -0.90 1.92
C GLY A 141 -4.87 -1.61 2.34
N ASP A 142 -4.20 -2.29 1.40
CA ASP A 142 -2.99 -3.07 1.67
C ASP A 142 -1.70 -2.33 1.32
N LEU A 143 -1.79 -1.27 0.48
CA LEU A 143 -0.65 -0.44 0.12
C LEU A 143 -0.25 0.46 1.30
N GLN A 144 0.81 0.06 2.02
CA GLN A 144 1.36 0.82 3.14
C GLN A 144 2.33 1.88 2.64
N LEU A 145 2.14 3.11 3.10
CA LEU A 145 2.88 4.29 2.68
C LEU A 145 3.97 4.66 3.70
N GLN A 146 5.00 5.32 3.20
CA GLN A 146 6.11 5.89 3.98
C GLN A 146 6.20 7.40 3.78
N ASP A 147 7.00 8.06 4.59
CA ASP A 147 7.26 9.50 4.44
C ASP A 147 7.79 9.82 3.04
N GLY A 148 7.17 10.80 2.39
CA GLY A 148 7.53 11.25 1.06
C GLY A 148 6.88 10.48 -0.09
N ASP A 149 6.11 9.44 0.18
CA ASP A 149 5.37 8.75 -0.88
C ASP A 149 4.34 9.66 -1.55
N VAL A 150 4.14 9.41 -2.82
CA VAL A 150 3.16 10.09 -3.66
C VAL A 150 2.16 9.08 -4.16
N ILE A 151 0.87 9.27 -3.86
CA ILE A 151 -0.21 8.52 -4.48
C ILE A 151 -1.00 9.41 -5.42
N LEU A 152 -1.39 8.83 -6.53
CA LEU A 152 -2.23 9.47 -7.53
C LEU A 152 -3.43 8.57 -7.82
N TRP A 153 -4.61 9.12 -7.65
CA TRP A 153 -5.84 8.55 -8.18
C TRP A 153 -6.10 9.17 -9.54
N LYS A 154 -6.14 8.34 -10.56
CA LYS A 154 -6.38 8.77 -11.94
C LYS A 154 -7.60 8.09 -12.51
N LEU A 155 -8.42 8.86 -13.18
CA LEU A 155 -9.58 8.34 -13.88
C LEU A 155 -9.14 7.78 -15.24
N ASP A 156 -9.00 6.47 -15.31
CA ASP A 156 -8.53 5.74 -16.47
C ASP A 156 -9.69 5.10 -17.25
N VAL A 157 -9.51 4.95 -18.57
CA VAL A 157 -10.53 4.36 -19.45
C VAL A 157 -10.60 2.84 -19.20
N ALA A 158 -11.80 2.33 -18.97
CA ALA A 158 -12.07 0.91 -18.86
C ALA A 158 -12.09 0.27 -20.26
N ASN A 159 -11.02 -0.42 -20.62
CA ASN A 159 -10.91 -1.16 -21.87
C ASN A 159 -11.16 -2.66 -21.60
N TRP A 160 -12.44 -3.02 -21.40
CA TRP A 160 -12.87 -4.42 -21.24
C TRP A 160 -13.23 -5.07 -22.56
#